data_0a690107cafef8e7282b31e95d97e199
#
_entry.id   0a690107cafef8e7282b31e95d97e199
#
_cell.length_a   1.000
_cell.length_b   1.000
_cell.length_c   1.000
_cell.angle_alpha   90.00
_cell.angle_beta   90.00
_cell.angle_gamma   90.00
#
_symmetry.space_group_name_H-M   'P 1'
#
loop_
_entity.id
_entity.type
_entity.pdbx_description
1 polymer ?
#
loop_
_entity_poly.entity_id
_entity_poly.type
_entity_poly.pdbx_seq_one_letter_code
_entity_poly.pdbx_strand_id
1 'polypeptide(L)'
;MRPNPATAEALYFRAHDLKGLGTTYQYPLVTRLAGSLCKMMDDPAKRMAAPLMLIDAHIDAIKAVVRDQIQTDDHPTGKILAETLESKVAQHQG
;
A
#
# COMPACT_ATOMS: atom_id res chain seq x y z
N MET A 1 -8.29 -0.94 16.59
CA MET A 1 -7.08 -0.35 17.20
C MET A 1 -6.91 1.08 16.70
N ARG A 2 -6.70 1.99 17.62
CA ARG A 2 -6.47 3.39 17.21
C ARG A 2 -5.03 3.56 16.74
N PRO A 3 -4.79 4.27 15.63
CA PRO A 3 -3.43 4.59 15.24
C PRO A 3 -2.81 5.55 16.26
N ASN A 4 -1.57 5.28 16.62
CA ASN A 4 -0.76 6.18 17.43
C ASN A 4 0.58 6.36 16.72
N PRO A 5 1.42 7.31 17.15
CA PRO A 5 2.67 7.57 16.43
C PRO A 5 3.55 6.33 16.25
N ALA A 6 3.67 5.50 17.28
CA ALA A 6 4.49 4.30 17.20
C ALA A 6 3.90 3.27 16.22
N THR A 7 2.58 3.06 16.28
CA THR A 7 1.90 2.12 15.38
C THR A 7 1.95 2.60 13.93
N ALA A 8 1.67 3.89 13.72
CA ALA A 8 1.70 4.48 12.38
C ALA A 8 3.11 4.40 11.78
N GLU A 9 4.14 4.66 12.58
CA GLU A 9 5.53 4.56 12.15
C GLU A 9 5.90 3.13 11.78
N ALA A 10 5.48 2.15 12.59
CA ALA A 10 5.73 0.74 12.30
C ALA A 10 5.08 0.31 10.98
N LEU A 11 3.86 0.77 10.72
CA LEU A 11 3.17 0.50 9.46
C LEU A 11 3.90 1.12 8.28
N TYR A 12 4.39 2.35 8.44
CA TYR A 12 5.15 3.03 7.40
C TYR A 12 6.42 2.26 7.04
N PHE A 13 7.17 1.80 8.04
CA PHE A 13 8.39 1.03 7.79
C PHE A 13 8.08 -0.32 7.13
N ARG A 14 6.98 -0.97 7.51
CA ARG A 14 6.55 -2.21 6.86
C ARG A 14 6.19 -1.98 5.39
N ALA A 15 5.49 -0.89 5.10
CA ALA A 15 5.13 -0.55 3.73
C ALA A 15 6.40 -0.29 2.90
N HIS A 16 7.39 0.37 3.49
CA HIS A 16 8.67 0.64 2.85
C HIS A 16 9.40 -0.67 2.53
N ASP A 17 9.41 -1.61 3.49
CA ASP A 17 10.04 -2.92 3.31
C ASP A 17 9.33 -3.73 2.22
N LEU A 18 7.99 -3.71 2.21
CA LEU A 18 7.20 -4.40 1.19
C LEU A 18 7.48 -3.86 -0.21
N LYS A 19 7.71 -2.56 -0.32
CA LYS A 19 8.07 -1.95 -1.60
C LYS A 19 9.39 -2.53 -2.12
N GLY A 20 10.39 -2.66 -1.25
CA GLY A 20 11.67 -3.28 -1.60
C GLY A 20 11.53 -4.77 -1.94
N LEU A 21 10.75 -5.50 -1.14
CA LEU A 21 10.51 -6.93 -1.38
C LEU A 21 9.78 -7.18 -2.70
N GLY A 22 8.81 -6.32 -3.04
CA GLY A 22 8.10 -6.42 -4.30
C GLY A 22 9.04 -6.33 -5.49
N THR A 23 10.01 -5.43 -5.42
CA THR A 23 11.05 -5.30 -6.46
C THR A 23 11.95 -6.53 -6.49
N THR A 24 12.42 -7.00 -5.33
CA THR A 24 13.34 -8.13 -5.20
C THR A 24 12.71 -9.43 -5.72
N TYR A 25 11.45 -9.68 -5.39
CA TYR A 25 10.76 -10.92 -5.75
C TYR A 25 9.92 -10.81 -7.03
N GLN A 26 10.07 -9.70 -7.76
CA GLN A 26 9.40 -9.49 -9.05
C GLN A 26 7.87 -9.47 -8.94
N TYR A 27 7.36 -8.75 -7.92
CA TYR A 27 5.94 -8.46 -7.79
C TYR A 27 5.71 -6.97 -8.00
N PRO A 28 5.63 -6.50 -9.26
CA PRO A 28 5.50 -5.05 -9.53
C PRO A 28 4.24 -4.44 -8.90
N LEU A 29 3.15 -5.20 -8.78
CA LEU A 29 1.94 -4.71 -8.13
C LEU A 29 2.15 -4.53 -6.62
N VAL A 30 2.91 -5.40 -5.97
CA VAL A 30 3.26 -5.21 -4.56
C VAL A 30 4.07 -3.94 -4.37
N THR A 31 5.06 -3.70 -5.23
CA THR A 31 5.85 -2.47 -5.21
C THR A 31 4.96 -1.25 -5.38
N ARG A 32 4.04 -1.30 -6.34
CA ARG A 32 3.11 -0.21 -6.64
C ARG A 32 2.15 0.06 -5.48
N LEU A 33 1.55 -0.99 -4.91
CA LEU A 33 0.63 -0.88 -3.78
C LEU A 33 1.35 -0.39 -2.53
N ALA A 34 2.52 -0.94 -2.23
CA ALA A 34 3.32 -0.50 -1.09
C ALA A 34 3.79 0.94 -1.26
N GLY A 35 4.13 1.34 -2.49
CA GLY A 35 4.47 2.72 -2.81
C GLY A 35 3.31 3.69 -2.57
N SER A 36 2.11 3.29 -2.95
CA SER A 36 0.88 4.06 -2.68
C SER A 36 0.65 4.21 -1.17
N LEU A 37 0.82 3.13 -0.42
CA LEU A 37 0.69 3.15 1.03
C LEU A 37 1.74 4.06 1.68
N CYS A 38 2.99 3.97 1.25
CA CYS A 38 4.07 4.84 1.71
C CYS A 38 3.75 6.32 1.44
N LYS A 39 3.24 6.61 0.25
CA LYS A 39 2.88 7.99 -0.12
C LYS A 39 1.81 8.55 0.80
N MET A 40 0.83 7.73 1.18
CA MET A 40 -0.24 8.12 2.10
C MET A 40 0.31 8.40 3.51
N MET A 41 1.41 7.75 3.89
CA MET A 41 1.99 7.80 5.23
C MET A 41 3.34 8.52 5.28
N ASP A 42 3.70 9.26 4.23
CA ASP A 42 5.03 9.83 4.04
C ASP A 42 5.39 10.89 5.07
N ASP A 43 4.42 11.67 5.51
CA ASP A 43 4.57 12.72 6.50
C ASP A 43 4.03 12.22 7.86
N PRO A 44 4.70 12.52 9.02
CA PRO A 44 4.20 12.08 10.32
C PRO A 44 2.75 12.49 10.60
N ALA A 45 2.36 13.71 10.22
CA ALA A 45 0.98 14.15 10.39
C ALA A 45 0.03 13.36 9.49
N LYS A 46 0.44 13.05 8.26
CA LYS A 46 -0.34 12.24 7.33
C LYS A 46 -0.48 10.79 7.82
N ARG A 47 0.55 10.23 8.45
CA ARG A 47 0.48 8.89 9.04
C ARG A 47 -0.63 8.79 10.07
N MET A 48 -0.72 9.80 10.94
CA MET A 48 -1.74 9.82 11.99
C MET A 48 -3.15 10.01 11.42
N ALA A 49 -3.27 10.73 10.31
CA ALA A 49 -4.54 11.01 9.65
C ALA A 49 -4.96 9.94 8.65
N ALA A 50 -4.09 8.97 8.32
CA ALA A 50 -4.38 7.97 7.31
C ALA A 50 -5.57 7.09 7.72
N PRO A 51 -6.60 6.94 6.85
CA PRO A 51 -7.76 6.10 7.18
C PRO A 51 -7.36 4.64 7.32
N LEU A 52 -7.74 4.01 8.43
CA LEU A 52 -7.44 2.59 8.67
C LEU A 52 -8.04 1.70 7.59
N MET A 53 -9.24 2.01 7.13
CA MET A 53 -9.87 1.24 6.04
C MET A 53 -9.03 1.24 4.77
N LEU A 54 -8.41 2.37 4.47
CA LEU A 54 -7.58 2.50 3.27
C LEU A 54 -6.24 1.77 3.45
N ILE A 55 -5.66 1.82 4.63
CA ILE A 55 -4.47 1.04 4.97
C ILE A 55 -4.76 -0.46 4.84
N ASP A 56 -5.85 -0.92 5.43
CA ASP A 56 -6.24 -2.33 5.37
C ASP A 56 -6.52 -2.77 3.94
N ALA A 57 -7.13 -1.92 3.13
CA ALA A 57 -7.40 -2.23 1.72
C ALA A 57 -6.08 -2.44 0.94
N HIS A 58 -5.06 -1.63 1.21
CA HIS A 58 -3.75 -1.81 0.59
C HIS A 58 -3.11 -3.13 1.01
N ILE A 59 -3.16 -3.45 2.30
CA ILE A 59 -2.60 -4.69 2.83
C ILE A 59 -3.32 -5.90 2.22
N ASP A 60 -4.64 -5.87 2.18
CA ASP A 60 -5.44 -6.96 1.61
C ASP A 60 -5.13 -7.15 0.12
N ALA A 61 -4.98 -6.05 -0.62
CA ALA A 61 -4.62 -6.11 -2.04
C ALA A 61 -3.23 -6.73 -2.24
N ILE A 62 -2.27 -6.36 -1.41
CA ILE A 62 -0.92 -6.93 -1.46
C ILE A 62 -0.97 -8.43 -1.18
N LYS A 63 -1.71 -8.84 -0.16
CA LYS A 63 -1.89 -10.26 0.17
C LYS A 63 -2.51 -11.04 -0.98
N ALA A 64 -3.52 -10.47 -1.62
CA ALA A 64 -4.19 -11.11 -2.76
C ALA A 64 -3.24 -11.28 -3.95
N VAL A 65 -2.43 -10.27 -4.24
CA VAL A 65 -1.45 -10.32 -5.33
C VAL A 65 -0.43 -11.43 -5.08
N VAL A 66 0.07 -11.53 -3.87
CA VAL A 66 1.06 -12.58 -3.52
C VAL A 66 0.41 -13.96 -3.51
N ARG A 67 -0.78 -14.08 -2.92
CA ARG A 67 -1.51 -15.35 -2.86
C ARG A 67 -1.78 -15.91 -4.26
N ASP A 68 -2.17 -15.06 -5.18
CA ASP A 68 -2.53 -15.44 -6.54
C ASP A 68 -1.32 -15.41 -7.50
N GLN A 69 -0.13 -15.10 -6.98
CA GLN A 69 1.12 -15.06 -7.73
C GLN A 69 1.07 -14.16 -8.97
N ILE A 70 0.47 -12.98 -8.81
CA ILE A 70 0.34 -12.01 -9.91
C ILE A 70 1.66 -11.26 -10.07
N GLN A 71 2.49 -11.73 -10.98
CA GLN A 71 3.86 -11.19 -11.18
C GLN A 71 3.96 -10.22 -12.38
N THR A 72 2.83 -9.78 -12.90
CA THR A 72 2.79 -8.75 -13.95
C THR A 72 1.93 -7.58 -13.48
N ASP A 73 2.24 -6.38 -13.95
CA ASP A 73 1.48 -5.19 -13.60
C ASP A 73 0.33 -4.89 -14.57
N ASP A 74 0.18 -5.71 -15.61
CA ASP A 74 -0.90 -5.59 -16.57
C ASP A 74 -2.01 -6.62 -16.36
N HIS A 75 -1.96 -7.37 -15.25
CA HIS A 75 -3.03 -8.28 -14.87
C HIS A 75 -4.32 -7.48 -14.62
N PRO A 76 -5.45 -7.80 -15.30
CA PRO A 76 -6.64 -6.94 -15.25
C PRO A 76 -7.13 -6.65 -13.85
N THR A 77 -7.31 -7.67 -13.02
CA THR A 77 -7.79 -7.49 -11.64
C THR A 77 -6.79 -6.72 -10.79
N GLY A 78 -5.51 -7.11 -10.85
CA GLY A 78 -4.45 -6.46 -10.08
C GLY A 78 -4.27 -5.00 -10.46
N LYS A 79 -4.33 -4.71 -11.75
CA LYS A 79 -4.22 -3.33 -12.26
C LYS A 79 -5.37 -2.47 -11.74
N ILE A 80 -6.60 -2.97 -11.79
CA ILE A 80 -7.77 -2.25 -11.30
C ILE A 80 -7.65 -1.99 -9.80
N LEU A 81 -7.22 -2.98 -9.02
CA LEU A 81 -7.00 -2.80 -7.58
C LEU A 81 -6.00 -1.69 -7.29
N ALA A 82 -4.85 -1.71 -7.96
CA ALA A 82 -3.81 -0.71 -7.77
C ALA A 82 -4.29 0.68 -8.16
N GLU A 83 -4.93 0.82 -9.32
CA GLU A 83 -5.45 2.10 -9.79
C GLU A 83 -6.53 2.66 -8.86
N THR A 84 -7.42 1.80 -8.37
CA THR A 84 -8.48 2.21 -7.45
C THR A 84 -7.89 2.73 -6.15
N LEU A 85 -6.93 2.03 -5.57
CA LEU A 85 -6.30 2.44 -4.32
C LEU A 85 -5.47 3.70 -4.48
N GLU A 86 -4.73 3.82 -5.58
CA GLU A 86 -3.97 5.03 -5.88
C GLU A 86 -4.87 6.25 -6.05
N SER A 87 -6.01 6.06 -6.68
CA SER A 87 -7.02 7.12 -6.83
C SER A 87 -7.55 7.57 -5.48
N LYS A 88 -7.85 6.62 -4.59
CA LYS A 88 -8.34 6.92 -3.24
C LYS A 88 -7.30 7.67 -2.40
N VAL A 89 -6.02 7.29 -2.52
CA VAL A 89 -4.94 7.99 -1.85
C VAL A 89 -4.84 9.42 -2.36
N ALA A 90 -4.92 9.62 -3.67
CA ALA A 90 -4.88 10.95 -4.27
C ALA A 90 -6.04 11.82 -3.77
N GLN A 91 -7.24 11.25 -3.67
CA GLN A 91 -8.41 11.96 -3.14
C GLN A 91 -8.23 12.34 -1.68
N HIS A 92 -7.65 11.45 -0.88
CA HIS A 92 -7.40 11.70 0.53
C HIS A 92 -6.36 12.81 0.72
N GLN A 93 -5.34 12.86 -0.13
CA GLN A 93 -4.26 13.85 -0.05
C GLN A 93 -4.60 15.16 -0.75
N GLY A 94 -5.54 15.09 -1.67
CA GLY A 94 -5.96 16.25 -2.44
C GLY A 94 -6.81 17.19 -1.66
#